data_ef967976a48524bbd2add0c20654e018
#
_entry.id   ef967976a48524bbd2add0c20654e018
#
_cell.length_a   1.000
_cell.length_b   1.000
_cell.length_c   1.000
_cell.angle_alpha   90.00
_cell.angle_beta   90.00
_cell.angle_gamma   90.00
#
_symmetry.space_group_name_H-M   'P 1'
#
loop_
_entity.id
_entity.type
_entity.pdbx_description
1 polymer ?
#
loop_
_entity_poly.entity_id
_entity_poly.type
_entity_poly.pdbx_seq_one_letter_code
_entity_poly.pdbx_strand_id
1 'polypeptide(L)'
;MLRAGTATGTATALGAAGLFATGTARAATTAGSRLRGLPYPPDVTDTSHCTPEVAEIFRGFFTAKSEHDAAGVMSYFSRANTVYADACLGAVFTSWQALSGFFTPYLPSRPAAAISYPLRIVGDARSAAVELVDTPALFGYEIRALSTVTFDSNRKIIRWVDYWDGRSSLHQNTITSTYPTDFKDSEQNADPAAVEAAQALQAAFAAGDAAAAAGLMSADVVHEDMAAHTRVSGQFQAQRYYTRALGQLPYGPGAALVHAEGSSQGGGYEWSASPDAAPMRRGHTCIELDQAGKISRLTAIYDSSLLSNAAYQSLAGLAAEAPLS
;
A
#
# COMPACT_ATOMS: atom_id res chain seq x y z
N MET A 1 -21.33 45.28 18.82
CA MET A 1 -19.90 44.96 19.03
C MET A 1 -19.77 43.48 19.26
N LEU A 2 -19.53 42.69 18.19
CA LEU A 2 -19.25 41.27 18.28
C LEU A 2 -17.74 41.09 18.08
N ARG A 3 -17.08 40.44 19.03
CA ARG A 3 -15.68 40.06 18.93
C ARG A 3 -15.59 38.71 18.18
N ALA A 4 -14.84 38.72 17.11
CA ALA A 4 -14.43 37.53 16.40
C ALA A 4 -13.41 36.76 17.26
N GLY A 5 -13.72 35.50 17.60
CA GLY A 5 -12.79 34.56 18.20
C GLY A 5 -12.13 33.76 17.10
N THR A 6 -10.82 33.93 16.92
CA THR A 6 -9.96 33.10 16.12
C THR A 6 -9.73 31.78 16.85
N ALA A 7 -10.33 30.69 16.36
CA ALA A 7 -10.02 29.36 16.81
C ALA A 7 -8.74 28.90 16.09
N THR A 8 -7.61 28.95 16.75
CA THR A 8 -6.38 28.28 16.37
C THR A 8 -6.56 26.79 16.68
N GLY A 9 -6.85 26.02 15.66
CA GLY A 9 -6.85 24.57 15.73
C GLY A 9 -5.40 24.05 15.83
N THR A 10 -4.94 23.81 17.04
CA THR A 10 -3.75 22.99 17.28
C THR A 10 -4.11 21.54 16.94
N ALA A 11 -3.68 21.07 15.77
CA ALA A 11 -3.70 19.65 15.47
C ALA A 11 -2.77 18.96 16.48
N THR A 12 -3.35 18.27 17.43
CA THR A 12 -2.65 17.43 18.39
C THR A 12 -2.12 16.20 17.65
N ALA A 13 -0.86 16.24 17.24
CA ALA A 13 -0.09 15.06 16.84
C ALA A 13 0.24 14.23 18.10
N LEU A 14 -0.79 13.73 18.77
CA LEU A 14 -0.67 12.90 19.96
C LEU A 14 -1.19 11.51 19.60
N GLY A 15 -0.27 10.61 19.30
CA GLY A 15 -0.62 9.19 19.15
C GLY A 15 0.45 8.27 18.59
N ALA A 16 1.31 8.75 17.70
CA ALA A 16 2.30 7.86 17.07
C ALA A 16 3.54 7.59 17.95
N ALA A 17 3.83 8.40 18.96
CA ALA A 17 5.04 8.25 19.77
C ALA A 17 4.96 7.16 20.87
N GLY A 18 3.77 6.68 21.19
CA GLY A 18 3.57 5.69 22.25
C GLY A 18 3.57 4.23 21.81
N LEU A 19 3.58 3.97 20.52
CA LEU A 19 3.44 2.63 19.95
C LEU A 19 4.77 1.91 19.72
N PHE A 20 5.90 2.62 19.85
CA PHE A 20 7.22 2.01 19.65
C PHE A 20 7.88 1.75 21.01
N ALA A 21 8.04 0.49 21.35
CA ALA A 21 8.71 0.07 22.60
C ALA A 21 10.08 0.77 22.71
N THR A 22 10.28 1.53 23.77
CA THR A 22 11.56 2.15 24.12
C THR A 22 12.56 1.10 24.57
N GLY A 23 13.20 0.45 23.61
CA GLY A 23 14.42 -0.30 23.84
C GLY A 23 15.57 0.70 23.94
N THR A 24 16.17 0.87 25.11
CA THR A 24 17.37 1.67 25.29
C THR A 24 18.54 1.01 24.55
N ALA A 25 18.78 1.43 23.31
CA ALA A 25 19.96 1.05 22.57
C ALA A 25 21.11 2.00 22.93
N ARG A 26 22.15 1.41 23.49
CA ARG A 26 23.44 2.06 23.78
C ARG A 26 24.11 2.41 22.46
N ALA A 27 24.39 3.68 22.23
CA ALA A 27 25.07 4.17 21.05
C ALA A 27 26.46 3.52 20.90
N ALA A 28 26.66 2.77 19.83
CA ALA A 28 27.96 2.35 19.36
C ALA A 28 28.32 3.24 18.14
N THR A 29 29.17 4.21 18.37
CA THR A 29 29.86 4.95 17.31
C THR A 29 30.83 4.03 16.59
N THR A 30 30.52 3.67 15.35
CA THR A 30 31.52 3.22 14.38
C THR A 30 31.23 3.84 13.03
N ALA A 31 32.06 4.80 12.67
CA ALA A 31 32.12 5.34 11.33
C ALA A 31 32.62 4.27 10.34
N GLY A 32 31.92 4.16 9.21
CA GLY A 32 32.51 3.76 7.95
C GLY A 32 32.64 2.30 7.63
N SER A 33 31.63 1.76 6.99
CA SER A 33 31.87 0.86 5.86
C SER A 33 30.78 1.14 4.83
N ARG A 34 31.14 1.86 3.76
CA ARG A 34 30.29 1.93 2.57
C ARG A 34 30.18 0.52 2.03
N LEU A 35 29.08 -0.16 2.34
CA LEU A 35 28.75 -1.42 1.72
C LEU A 35 28.65 -1.19 0.22
N ARG A 36 29.56 -1.79 -0.53
CA ARG A 36 29.52 -1.82 -2.00
C ARG A 36 28.39 -2.75 -2.40
N GLY A 37 27.19 -2.23 -2.53
CA GLY A 37 26.01 -2.98 -2.92
C GLY A 37 24.74 -2.41 -2.28
N LEU A 38 23.61 -2.85 -2.78
CA LEU A 38 22.33 -2.54 -2.15
C LEU A 38 22.28 -3.20 -0.76
N PRO A 39 21.67 -2.56 0.25
CA PRO A 39 21.50 -3.14 1.59
C PRO A 39 20.54 -4.35 1.61
N TYR A 40 19.94 -4.66 0.48
CA TYR A 40 19.06 -5.82 0.25
C TYR A 40 19.44 -6.53 -1.06
N PRO A 41 19.02 -7.80 -1.28
CA PRO A 41 19.33 -8.53 -2.51
C PRO A 41 18.82 -7.78 -3.75
N PRO A 42 19.64 -7.49 -4.77
CA PRO A 42 19.24 -6.69 -5.94
C PRO A 42 18.18 -7.38 -6.81
N ASP A 43 18.12 -8.71 -6.77
CA ASP A 43 17.26 -9.51 -7.66
C ASP A 43 15.88 -9.81 -7.06
N VAL A 44 15.54 -9.26 -5.89
CA VAL A 44 14.23 -9.50 -5.27
C VAL A 44 13.11 -8.64 -5.86
N THR A 45 13.44 -7.55 -6.55
CA THR A 45 12.46 -6.58 -7.05
C THR A 45 12.03 -6.93 -8.46
N ASP A 46 10.74 -7.19 -8.66
CA ASP A 46 10.12 -7.27 -9.97
C ASP A 46 9.84 -5.87 -10.52
N THR A 47 10.49 -5.54 -11.63
CA THR A 47 10.37 -4.26 -12.35
C THR A 47 9.81 -4.42 -13.75
N SER A 48 9.23 -5.58 -14.08
CA SER A 48 8.78 -5.91 -15.44
C SER A 48 7.62 -5.04 -15.92
N HIS A 49 6.86 -4.43 -15.00
CA HIS A 49 5.70 -3.59 -15.29
C HIS A 49 5.89 -2.13 -14.87
N CYS A 50 7.14 -1.67 -14.83
CA CYS A 50 7.42 -0.26 -14.53
C CYS A 50 8.47 0.34 -15.47
N THR A 51 8.52 1.66 -15.53
CA THR A 51 9.57 2.35 -16.28
C THR A 51 10.91 2.28 -15.54
N PRO A 52 12.06 2.28 -16.26
CA PRO A 52 13.37 2.31 -15.62
C PRO A 52 13.55 3.52 -14.67
N GLU A 53 12.94 4.66 -15.02
CA GLU A 53 13.01 5.89 -14.21
C GLU A 53 12.41 5.68 -12.81
N VAL A 54 11.19 5.12 -12.72
CA VAL A 54 10.54 4.89 -11.42
C VAL A 54 11.23 3.78 -10.63
N ALA A 55 11.75 2.77 -11.30
CA ALA A 55 12.57 1.73 -10.66
C ALA A 55 13.81 2.34 -9.96
N GLU A 56 14.50 3.28 -10.60
CA GLU A 56 15.64 3.99 -10.00
C GLU A 56 15.22 4.87 -8.80
N ILE A 57 14.08 5.57 -8.91
CA ILE A 57 13.54 6.37 -7.79
C ILE A 57 13.34 5.48 -6.56
N PHE A 58 12.64 4.35 -6.71
CA PHE A 58 12.39 3.44 -5.58
C PHE A 58 13.66 2.76 -5.09
N ARG A 59 14.58 2.37 -5.99
CA ARG A 59 15.87 1.83 -5.58
C ARG A 59 16.60 2.81 -4.66
N GLY A 60 16.70 4.06 -5.04
CA GLY A 60 17.36 5.09 -4.24
C GLY A 60 16.64 5.37 -2.92
N PHE A 61 15.30 5.46 -2.95
CA PHE A 61 14.49 5.64 -1.75
C PHE A 61 14.68 4.51 -0.73
N PHE A 62 14.55 3.24 -1.15
CA PHE A 62 14.69 2.09 -0.26
C PHE A 62 16.14 1.87 0.19
N THR A 63 17.11 2.24 -0.63
CA THR A 63 18.53 2.27 -0.20
C THR A 63 18.71 3.26 0.94
N ALA A 64 18.26 4.51 0.79
CA ALA A 64 18.35 5.52 1.85
C ALA A 64 17.59 5.09 3.12
N LYS A 65 16.39 4.49 2.97
CA LYS A 65 15.59 3.98 4.10
C LYS A 65 16.33 2.86 4.83
N SER A 66 16.95 1.93 4.12
CA SER A 66 17.69 0.78 4.68
C SER A 66 19.07 1.17 5.23
N GLU A 67 19.66 2.26 4.75
CA GLU A 67 20.88 2.87 5.32
C GLU A 67 20.56 3.79 6.51
N HIS A 68 19.26 3.93 6.85
CA HIS A 68 18.76 4.80 7.91
C HIS A 68 19.08 6.29 7.70
N ASP A 69 19.29 6.68 6.43
CA ASP A 69 19.52 8.06 6.03
C ASP A 69 18.17 8.80 5.91
N ALA A 70 17.74 9.40 7.02
CA ALA A 70 16.51 10.17 7.05
C ALA A 70 16.53 11.36 6.09
N ALA A 71 17.67 12.02 5.90
CA ALA A 71 17.79 13.13 4.97
C ALA A 71 17.67 12.66 3.51
N GLY A 72 18.30 11.52 3.20
CA GLY A 72 18.18 10.84 1.92
C GLY A 72 16.73 10.46 1.63
N VAL A 73 16.03 9.79 2.55
CA VAL A 73 14.60 9.46 2.42
C VAL A 73 13.77 10.70 2.17
N MET A 74 13.93 11.75 2.97
CA MET A 74 13.18 12.99 2.86
C MET A 74 13.50 13.79 1.58
N SER A 75 14.63 13.52 0.93
CA SER A 75 14.98 14.14 -0.36
C SER A 75 14.07 13.71 -1.51
N TYR A 76 13.40 12.56 -1.39
CA TYR A 76 12.44 12.07 -2.38
C TYR A 76 11.08 12.75 -2.27
N PHE A 77 10.74 13.33 -1.12
CA PHE A 77 9.45 13.99 -0.91
C PHE A 77 9.46 15.46 -1.34
N SER A 78 8.34 15.91 -1.89
CA SER A 78 8.12 17.32 -2.25
C SER A 78 8.03 18.19 -1.01
N ARG A 79 8.82 19.28 -0.96
CA ARG A 79 8.75 20.23 0.17
C ARG A 79 7.46 21.03 0.21
N ALA A 80 6.78 21.15 -0.93
CA ALA A 80 5.58 21.97 -1.07
C ALA A 80 4.28 21.18 -0.78
N ASN A 81 4.22 19.91 -1.22
CA ASN A 81 2.95 19.18 -1.32
C ASN A 81 3.04 17.74 -0.78
N THR A 82 3.79 17.51 0.30
CA THR A 82 3.90 16.16 0.87
C THR A 82 2.64 15.76 1.61
N VAL A 83 2.10 14.61 1.24
CA VAL A 83 1.15 13.83 2.04
C VAL A 83 1.66 12.40 2.17
N TYR A 84 1.75 11.90 3.38
CA TYR A 84 2.04 10.51 3.68
C TYR A 84 0.97 9.97 4.62
N ALA A 85 0.42 8.82 4.31
CA ALA A 85 -0.55 8.15 5.16
C ALA A 85 -0.22 6.66 5.31
N ASP A 86 -0.39 6.15 6.52
CA ASP A 86 -0.47 4.72 6.79
C ASP A 86 -1.93 4.37 7.06
N ALA A 87 -2.56 3.67 6.13
CA ALA A 87 -3.98 3.37 6.19
C ALA A 87 -4.34 2.32 7.25
N CYS A 88 -3.37 1.53 7.70
CA CYS A 88 -3.56 0.54 8.77
C CYS A 88 -3.41 1.19 10.16
N LEU A 89 -2.37 1.99 10.37
CA LEU A 89 -2.14 2.70 11.63
C LEU A 89 -2.97 3.98 11.76
N GLY A 90 -3.43 4.53 10.64
CA GLY A 90 -4.12 5.82 10.61
C GLY A 90 -3.22 7.01 10.90
N ALA A 91 -1.93 6.87 10.72
CA ALA A 91 -1.00 7.97 10.79
C ALA A 91 -1.06 8.76 9.49
N VAL A 92 -1.25 10.08 9.59
CA VAL A 92 -1.29 10.97 8.43
C VAL A 92 -0.39 12.18 8.67
N PHE A 93 0.52 12.41 7.71
CA PHE A 93 1.41 13.56 7.69
C PHE A 93 1.09 14.39 6.45
N THR A 94 0.59 15.60 6.66
CA THR A 94 0.12 16.49 5.58
C THR A 94 1.13 17.55 5.19
N SER A 95 2.39 17.42 5.60
CA SER A 95 3.47 18.31 5.22
C SER A 95 4.83 17.61 5.29
N TRP A 96 5.77 18.12 4.51
CA TRP A 96 7.17 17.67 4.52
C TRP A 96 7.79 17.80 5.93
N GLN A 97 7.49 18.88 6.65
CA GLN A 97 8.00 19.14 8.00
C GLN A 97 7.49 18.11 9.00
N ALA A 98 6.20 17.77 8.95
CA ALA A 98 5.60 16.79 9.83
C ALA A 98 6.21 15.40 9.61
N LEU A 99 6.34 14.97 8.35
CA LEU A 99 6.95 13.69 7.99
C LEU A 99 8.44 13.64 8.34
N SER A 100 9.18 14.72 8.07
CA SER A 100 10.60 14.85 8.45
C SER A 100 10.79 14.81 9.97
N GLY A 101 9.87 15.43 10.72
CA GLY A 101 9.87 15.37 12.19
C GLY A 101 9.72 13.96 12.74
N PHE A 102 9.06 13.06 12.00
CA PHE A 102 8.99 11.65 12.33
C PHE A 102 10.25 10.89 11.91
N PHE A 103 10.66 10.96 10.64
CA PHE A 103 11.77 10.14 10.13
C PHE A 103 13.14 10.53 10.68
N THR A 104 13.39 11.83 10.91
CA THR A 104 14.71 12.33 11.34
C THR A 104 15.18 11.72 12.66
N PRO A 105 14.39 11.65 13.74
CA PRO A 105 14.81 10.96 14.96
C PRO A 105 14.66 9.44 14.86
N TYR A 106 13.75 8.93 14.04
CA TYR A 106 13.38 7.53 14.02
C TYR A 106 14.40 6.67 13.27
N LEU A 107 14.67 6.96 11.98
CA LEU A 107 15.50 6.10 11.15
C LEU A 107 16.92 5.93 11.69
N PRO A 108 17.66 6.98 12.08
CA PRO A 108 19.01 6.80 12.61
C PRO A 108 19.10 6.00 13.90
N SER A 109 17.97 5.83 14.60
CA SER A 109 17.91 5.04 15.85
C SER A 109 17.75 3.54 15.62
N ARG A 110 17.54 3.12 14.38
CA ARG A 110 17.28 1.69 14.08
C ARG A 110 18.57 0.89 13.98
N PRO A 111 18.52 -0.42 14.34
CA PRO A 111 19.68 -1.30 14.22
C PRO A 111 20.00 -1.58 12.74
N ALA A 112 21.23 -1.91 12.41
CA ALA A 112 21.68 -2.16 11.05
C ALA A 112 20.91 -3.28 10.31
N ALA A 113 20.24 -4.17 11.04
CA ALA A 113 19.39 -5.21 10.46
C ALA A 113 17.99 -4.70 10.05
N ALA A 114 17.66 -3.45 10.36
CA ALA A 114 16.39 -2.83 10.00
C ALA A 114 16.45 -2.36 8.55
N ILE A 115 15.98 -3.19 7.62
CA ILE A 115 15.99 -2.89 6.19
C ILE A 115 14.57 -2.86 5.62
N SER A 116 14.42 -2.09 4.56
CA SER A 116 13.19 -1.94 3.77
C SER A 116 13.55 -2.12 2.29
N TYR A 117 12.76 -2.88 1.56
CA TYR A 117 13.02 -3.12 0.14
C TYR A 117 11.76 -3.36 -0.66
N PRO A 118 11.76 -2.96 -1.96
CA PRO A 118 10.64 -3.22 -2.84
C PRO A 118 10.67 -4.66 -3.33
N LEU A 119 9.48 -5.28 -3.44
CA LEU A 119 9.29 -6.60 -4.07
C LEU A 119 8.80 -6.45 -5.50
N ARG A 120 7.97 -5.44 -5.77
CA ARG A 120 7.38 -5.19 -7.07
C ARG A 120 7.06 -3.72 -7.25
N ILE A 121 7.27 -3.22 -8.45
CA ILE A 121 6.95 -1.86 -8.83
C ILE A 121 6.12 -1.92 -10.12
N VAL A 122 4.96 -1.26 -10.13
CA VAL A 122 4.06 -1.19 -11.29
C VAL A 122 3.68 0.26 -11.54
N GLY A 123 4.03 0.80 -12.72
CA GLY A 123 3.71 2.18 -13.04
C GLY A 123 4.86 2.97 -13.64
N ASP A 124 4.82 4.28 -13.53
CA ASP A 124 5.84 5.20 -14.03
C ASP A 124 6.15 6.33 -13.03
N ALA A 125 7.02 7.27 -13.43
CA ALA A 125 7.43 8.38 -12.59
C ALA A 125 6.39 9.51 -12.47
N ARG A 126 5.14 9.29 -12.87
CA ARG A 126 3.97 10.13 -12.54
C ARG A 126 3.23 9.53 -11.35
N SER A 127 3.00 8.21 -11.40
CA SER A 127 2.41 7.46 -10.30
C SER A 127 2.69 5.96 -10.43
N ALA A 128 2.77 5.27 -9.29
CA ALA A 128 3.06 3.84 -9.25
C ALA A 128 2.49 3.18 -8.00
N ALA A 129 2.18 1.89 -8.13
CA ALA A 129 2.02 0.98 -7.01
C ALA A 129 3.38 0.36 -6.68
N VAL A 130 3.70 0.23 -5.39
CA VAL A 130 4.89 -0.48 -4.92
C VAL A 130 4.55 -1.47 -3.82
N GLU A 131 4.87 -2.74 -4.05
CA GLU A 131 4.86 -3.76 -3.02
C GLU A 131 6.22 -3.77 -2.32
N LEU A 132 6.24 -3.73 -0.99
CA LEU A 132 7.46 -3.62 -0.21
C LEU A 132 7.44 -4.48 1.05
N VAL A 133 8.63 -4.73 1.59
CA VAL A 133 8.80 -5.34 2.91
C VAL A 133 9.60 -4.38 3.80
N ASP A 134 9.08 -4.17 5.00
CA ASP A 134 9.82 -3.63 6.13
C ASP A 134 10.11 -4.78 7.11
N THR A 135 11.41 -5.04 7.37
CA THR A 135 11.80 -6.14 8.27
C THR A 135 11.41 -5.85 9.72
N PRO A 136 11.25 -6.89 10.56
CA PRO A 136 10.85 -6.73 11.96
C PRO A 136 11.77 -5.78 12.77
N ALA A 137 13.04 -5.70 12.41
CA ALA A 137 13.98 -4.81 13.09
C ALA A 137 13.68 -3.32 12.87
N LEU A 138 12.89 -2.99 11.82
CA LEU A 138 12.50 -1.61 11.51
C LEU A 138 11.33 -1.14 12.39
N PHE A 139 10.24 -1.91 12.48
CA PHE A 139 9.01 -1.51 13.18
C PHE A 139 8.57 -2.50 14.29
N GLY A 140 9.33 -3.55 14.56
CA GLY A 140 9.00 -4.54 15.60
C GLY A 140 8.29 -5.80 15.07
N TYR A 141 7.75 -5.76 13.85
CA TYR A 141 7.13 -6.86 13.11
C TYR A 141 7.36 -6.68 11.63
N GLU A 142 7.24 -7.75 10.85
CA GLU A 142 7.33 -7.65 9.39
C GLU A 142 6.08 -6.96 8.85
N ILE A 143 6.29 -5.94 8.04
CA ILE A 143 5.25 -5.29 7.25
C ILE A 143 5.48 -5.67 5.80
N ARG A 144 4.51 -6.32 5.18
CA ARG A 144 4.41 -6.45 3.74
C ARG A 144 3.28 -5.52 3.29
N ALA A 145 3.66 -4.42 2.66
CA ALA A 145 2.74 -3.38 2.25
C ALA A 145 2.60 -3.32 0.73
N LEU A 146 1.47 -2.82 0.28
CA LEU A 146 1.24 -2.38 -1.08
C LEU A 146 0.87 -0.90 -1.02
N SER A 147 1.73 -0.05 -1.55
CA SER A 147 1.60 1.40 -1.42
C SER A 147 1.25 2.03 -2.76
N THR A 148 0.43 3.07 -2.71
CA THR A 148 0.17 3.96 -3.84
C THR A 148 1.04 5.20 -3.72
N VAL A 149 1.72 5.59 -4.79
CA VAL A 149 2.66 6.70 -4.80
C VAL A 149 2.42 7.60 -6.00
N THR A 150 2.27 8.90 -5.74
CA THR A 150 2.13 9.93 -6.79
C THR A 150 3.29 10.91 -6.73
N PHE A 151 3.80 11.30 -7.88
CA PHE A 151 4.94 12.20 -8.02
C PHE A 151 4.54 13.52 -8.69
N ASP A 152 5.26 14.59 -8.34
CA ASP A 152 5.18 15.87 -9.05
C ASP A 152 6.05 15.86 -10.34
N SER A 153 6.03 16.97 -11.07
CA SER A 153 6.81 17.13 -12.31
C SER A 153 8.34 17.08 -12.09
N ASN A 154 8.79 17.24 -10.85
CA ASN A 154 10.20 17.14 -10.46
C ASN A 154 10.56 15.74 -9.92
N ARG A 155 9.69 14.76 -10.09
CA ARG A 155 9.83 13.39 -9.58
C ARG A 155 9.94 13.33 -8.06
N LYS A 156 9.30 14.28 -7.35
CA LYS A 156 9.18 14.25 -5.90
C LYS A 156 7.84 13.67 -5.52
N ILE A 157 7.86 12.83 -4.48
CA ILE A 157 6.66 12.21 -3.93
C ILE A 157 5.79 13.32 -3.31
N ILE A 158 4.58 13.47 -3.83
CA ILE A 158 3.57 14.37 -3.29
C ILE A 158 2.54 13.62 -2.47
N ARG A 159 2.37 12.32 -2.74
CA ARG A 159 1.43 11.46 -2.05
C ARG A 159 2.03 10.06 -1.92
N TRP A 160 1.96 9.50 -0.71
CA TRP A 160 2.28 8.11 -0.42
C TRP A 160 1.25 7.56 0.56
N VAL A 161 0.60 6.45 0.25
CA VAL A 161 -0.31 5.77 1.17
C VAL A 161 0.06 4.30 1.26
N ASP A 162 0.35 3.85 2.47
CA ASP A 162 0.65 2.45 2.76
C ASP A 162 -0.61 1.68 3.15
N TYR A 163 -0.80 0.52 2.54
CA TYR A 163 -1.78 -0.48 2.91
C TYR A 163 -1.07 -1.77 3.28
N TRP A 164 -1.38 -2.33 4.43
CA TRP A 164 -0.84 -3.59 4.89
C TRP A 164 -1.82 -4.31 5.82
N ASP A 165 -1.58 -5.61 6.10
CA ASP A 165 -2.44 -6.38 7.00
C ASP A 165 -1.88 -6.36 8.42
N GLY A 166 -2.59 -5.70 9.34
CA GLY A 166 -2.21 -5.60 10.75
C GLY A 166 -2.36 -6.90 11.54
N ARG A 167 -2.92 -7.97 10.96
CA ARG A 167 -3.21 -9.22 11.69
C ARG A 167 -1.97 -9.89 12.25
N SER A 168 -0.82 -9.77 11.59
CA SER A 168 0.45 -10.31 12.08
C SER A 168 1.18 -9.40 13.07
N SER A 169 0.70 -8.16 13.27
CA SER A 169 1.32 -7.20 14.17
C SER A 169 0.91 -7.42 15.63
N LEU A 170 1.77 -6.97 16.56
CA LEU A 170 1.46 -6.96 17.99
C LEU A 170 0.37 -5.96 18.37
N HIS A 171 -0.03 -5.11 17.43
CA HIS A 171 -1.04 -4.06 17.61
C HIS A 171 -2.43 -4.46 17.13
N GLN A 172 -2.68 -5.73 16.89
CA GLN A 172 -4.01 -6.23 16.54
C GLN A 172 -5.04 -5.70 17.53
N ASN A 173 -6.13 -5.16 16.99
CA ASN A 173 -7.27 -4.63 17.73
C ASN A 173 -7.01 -3.40 18.60
N THR A 174 -5.85 -2.77 18.53
CA THR A 174 -5.56 -1.52 19.28
C THR A 174 -5.86 -0.27 18.47
N ILE A 175 -5.96 -0.39 17.15
CA ILE A 175 -6.17 0.73 16.22
C ILE A 175 -7.64 0.74 15.80
N THR A 176 -8.35 1.77 16.23
CA THR A 176 -9.81 1.83 16.08
C THR A 176 -10.28 2.69 14.93
N SER A 177 -9.38 3.44 14.34
CA SER A 177 -9.68 4.23 13.16
C SER A 177 -8.59 5.07 12.72
N THR A 178 -8.49 5.21 11.40
CA THR A 178 -7.82 6.11 11.33
C THR A 178 -7.47 6.76 10.08
N TYR A 179 -7.87 6.31 9.01
CA TYR A 179 -7.79 7.04 7.79
C TYR A 179 -8.86 8.14 7.79
N PRO A 180 -8.50 9.42 7.63
CA PRO A 180 -9.46 10.50 7.63
C PRO A 180 -10.53 10.26 6.56
N THR A 181 -11.80 10.35 6.94
CA THR A 181 -12.91 10.18 6.00
C THR A 181 -13.02 11.35 5.03
N ASP A 182 -12.39 12.46 5.34
CA ASP A 182 -12.32 13.70 4.56
C ASP A 182 -11.00 13.88 3.81
N PHE A 183 -10.13 12.87 3.81
CA PHE A 183 -8.90 12.89 3.02
C PHE A 183 -9.24 12.99 1.54
N LYS A 184 -8.98 14.17 0.98
CA LYS A 184 -9.24 14.45 -0.43
C LYS A 184 -7.95 14.26 -1.21
N ASP A 185 -7.99 13.36 -2.17
CA ASP A 185 -6.95 13.26 -3.18
C ASP A 185 -6.98 14.47 -4.09
N SER A 186 -5.85 15.15 -4.16
CA SER A 186 -5.75 16.39 -4.92
C SER A 186 -5.36 16.19 -6.38
N GLU A 187 -4.70 15.09 -6.72
CA GLU A 187 -4.20 14.91 -8.09
C GLU A 187 -4.17 13.44 -8.50
N GLN A 188 -4.79 13.15 -9.63
CA GLN A 188 -4.76 11.84 -10.28
C GLN A 188 -3.82 11.92 -11.48
N ASN A 189 -2.63 11.33 -11.37
CA ASN A 189 -1.59 11.36 -12.41
C ASN A 189 -1.41 10.02 -13.14
N ALA A 190 -2.43 9.16 -13.10
CA ALA A 190 -2.39 7.86 -13.75
C ALA A 190 -2.54 7.96 -15.26
N ASP A 191 -1.96 6.99 -15.96
CA ASP A 191 -2.20 6.78 -17.39
C ASP A 191 -3.66 6.37 -17.63
N PRO A 192 -4.31 6.83 -18.71
CA PRO A 192 -5.66 6.42 -19.06
C PRO A 192 -5.87 4.91 -19.09
N ALA A 193 -4.92 4.12 -19.58
CA ALA A 193 -5.03 2.66 -19.63
C ALA A 193 -5.14 2.04 -18.23
N ALA A 194 -4.35 2.53 -17.26
CA ALA A 194 -4.45 2.08 -15.87
C ALA A 194 -5.79 2.47 -15.25
N VAL A 195 -6.25 3.70 -15.51
CA VAL A 195 -7.55 4.20 -15.01
C VAL A 195 -8.70 3.37 -15.57
N GLU A 196 -8.72 3.13 -16.89
CA GLU A 196 -9.76 2.34 -17.54
C GLU A 196 -9.82 0.91 -17.02
N ALA A 197 -8.66 0.26 -16.86
CA ALA A 197 -8.58 -1.10 -16.32
C ALA A 197 -9.07 -1.15 -14.86
N ALA A 198 -8.66 -0.19 -14.02
CA ALA A 198 -9.09 -0.08 -12.64
C ALA A 198 -10.60 0.14 -12.52
N GLN A 199 -11.15 1.07 -13.33
CA GLN A 199 -12.58 1.37 -13.37
C GLN A 199 -13.40 0.17 -13.82
N ALA A 200 -12.99 -0.51 -14.90
CA ALA A 200 -13.68 -1.68 -15.42
C ALA A 200 -13.68 -2.82 -14.39
N LEU A 201 -12.54 -3.09 -13.76
CA LEU A 201 -12.41 -4.13 -12.74
C LEU A 201 -13.28 -3.83 -11.52
N GLN A 202 -13.17 -2.61 -10.98
CA GLN A 202 -13.94 -2.21 -9.80
C GLN A 202 -15.45 -2.19 -10.09
N ALA A 203 -15.85 -1.79 -11.27
CA ALA A 203 -17.27 -1.84 -11.68
C ALA A 203 -17.80 -3.28 -11.72
N ALA A 204 -17.03 -4.22 -12.26
CA ALA A 204 -17.39 -5.65 -12.25
C ALA A 204 -17.47 -6.21 -10.84
N PHE A 205 -16.53 -5.87 -9.97
CA PHE A 205 -16.53 -6.27 -8.56
C PHE A 205 -17.73 -5.67 -7.80
N ALA A 206 -17.98 -4.38 -7.97
CA ALA A 206 -19.11 -3.69 -7.34
C ALA A 206 -20.48 -4.24 -7.79
N ALA A 207 -20.57 -4.73 -9.02
CA ALA A 207 -21.75 -5.41 -9.53
C ALA A 207 -21.88 -6.87 -9.09
N GLY A 208 -20.85 -7.45 -8.44
CA GLY A 208 -20.79 -8.87 -8.14
C GLY A 208 -20.67 -9.76 -9.37
N ASP A 209 -20.24 -9.19 -10.53
CA ASP A 209 -20.15 -9.89 -11.80
C ASP A 209 -18.80 -10.57 -11.99
N ALA A 210 -18.72 -11.80 -11.51
CA ALA A 210 -17.53 -12.65 -11.60
C ALA A 210 -17.10 -12.94 -13.06
N ALA A 211 -18.06 -13.02 -13.99
CA ALA A 211 -17.76 -13.30 -15.39
C ALA A 211 -17.17 -12.06 -16.08
N ALA A 212 -17.75 -10.87 -15.84
CA ALA A 212 -17.20 -9.62 -16.32
C ALA A 212 -15.80 -9.37 -15.76
N ALA A 213 -15.59 -9.56 -14.44
CA ALA A 213 -14.28 -9.42 -13.82
C ALA A 213 -13.24 -10.36 -14.46
N ALA A 214 -13.56 -11.65 -14.60
CA ALA A 214 -12.67 -12.61 -15.24
C ALA A 214 -12.43 -12.29 -16.73
N GLY A 215 -13.42 -11.74 -17.43
CA GLY A 215 -13.29 -11.31 -18.83
C GLY A 215 -12.23 -10.23 -19.07
N LEU A 216 -11.85 -9.47 -18.05
CA LEU A 216 -10.78 -8.47 -18.11
C LEU A 216 -9.37 -9.10 -17.94
N MET A 217 -9.29 -10.35 -17.55
CA MET A 217 -8.05 -11.02 -17.17
C MET A 217 -7.45 -11.85 -18.29
N SER A 218 -6.14 -12.04 -18.28
CA SER A 218 -5.45 -12.99 -19.14
C SER A 218 -5.76 -14.44 -18.73
N ALA A 219 -5.53 -15.39 -19.63
CA ALA A 219 -5.81 -16.81 -19.39
C ALA A 219 -5.01 -17.37 -18.19
N ASP A 220 -3.83 -16.84 -17.95
CA ASP A 220 -2.86 -17.25 -16.92
C ASP A 220 -2.79 -16.27 -15.74
N VAL A 221 -3.78 -15.40 -15.58
CA VAL A 221 -3.82 -14.42 -14.50
C VAL A 221 -3.48 -15.01 -13.14
N VAL A 222 -2.77 -14.24 -12.33
CA VAL A 222 -2.57 -14.53 -10.92
C VAL A 222 -3.32 -13.50 -10.08
N HIS A 223 -4.30 -13.97 -9.31
CA HIS A 223 -4.94 -13.17 -8.25
C HIS A 223 -4.30 -13.53 -6.90
N GLU A 224 -3.83 -12.53 -6.17
CA GLU A 224 -3.31 -12.64 -4.81
C GLU A 224 -4.09 -11.70 -3.89
N ASP A 225 -4.67 -12.24 -2.82
CA ASP A 225 -5.22 -11.44 -1.73
C ASP A 225 -4.24 -11.55 -0.55
N MET A 226 -3.47 -10.48 -0.32
CA MET A 226 -2.42 -10.46 0.70
C MET A 226 -3.01 -10.50 2.11
N ALA A 227 -4.19 -9.92 2.31
CA ALA A 227 -4.86 -9.90 3.61
C ALA A 227 -5.50 -11.25 3.93
N ALA A 228 -6.15 -11.90 2.97
CA ALA A 228 -6.72 -13.23 3.14
C ALA A 228 -5.68 -14.36 3.01
N HIS A 229 -4.43 -14.04 2.65
CA HIS A 229 -3.35 -15.01 2.37
C HIS A 229 -3.74 -16.06 1.33
N THR A 230 -4.42 -15.62 0.27
CA THR A 230 -4.93 -16.53 -0.78
C THR A 230 -4.31 -16.20 -2.12
N ARG A 231 -4.16 -17.24 -2.96
CA ARG A 231 -3.68 -17.10 -4.32
C ARG A 231 -4.46 -18.03 -5.25
N VAL A 232 -4.95 -17.44 -6.35
CA VAL A 232 -5.69 -18.16 -7.38
C VAL A 232 -4.99 -17.91 -8.72
N SER A 233 -4.78 -18.96 -9.52
CA SER A 233 -4.09 -18.85 -10.81
C SER A 233 -4.97 -19.36 -11.94
N GLY A 234 -5.01 -18.59 -13.02
CA GLY A 234 -5.79 -18.85 -14.22
C GLY A 234 -7.18 -18.21 -14.21
N GLN A 235 -7.59 -17.70 -15.37
CA GLN A 235 -8.84 -16.96 -15.57
C GLN A 235 -10.07 -17.75 -15.11
N PHE A 236 -10.14 -19.02 -15.47
CA PHE A 236 -11.25 -19.89 -15.08
C PHE A 236 -11.34 -20.06 -13.57
N GLN A 237 -10.22 -20.26 -12.89
CA GLN A 237 -10.18 -20.40 -11.44
C GLN A 237 -10.51 -19.07 -10.74
N ALA A 238 -10.03 -17.95 -11.29
CA ALA A 238 -10.36 -16.62 -10.80
C ALA A 238 -11.88 -16.36 -10.89
N GLN A 239 -12.53 -16.71 -12.01
CA GLN A 239 -13.98 -16.61 -12.15
C GLN A 239 -14.73 -17.44 -11.10
N ARG A 240 -14.32 -18.70 -10.89
CA ARG A 240 -14.92 -19.58 -9.86
C ARG A 240 -14.75 -19.03 -8.45
N TYR A 241 -13.57 -18.50 -8.17
CA TYR A 241 -13.29 -17.82 -6.90
C TYR A 241 -14.22 -16.61 -6.72
N TYR A 242 -14.28 -15.70 -7.68
CA TYR A 242 -15.14 -14.51 -7.59
C TYR A 242 -16.62 -14.85 -7.48
N THR A 243 -17.09 -15.90 -8.15
CA THR A 243 -18.47 -16.36 -8.01
C THR A 243 -18.84 -16.69 -6.56
N ARG A 244 -17.87 -17.21 -5.77
CA ARG A 244 -18.09 -17.54 -4.35
C ARG A 244 -17.80 -16.36 -3.43
N ALA A 245 -16.79 -15.55 -3.78
CA ALA A 245 -16.14 -14.65 -2.85
C ALA A 245 -16.59 -13.19 -2.93
N LEU A 246 -16.98 -12.67 -4.12
CA LEU A 246 -17.26 -11.24 -4.30
C LEU A 246 -18.26 -10.68 -3.29
N GLY A 247 -19.29 -11.42 -2.95
CA GLY A 247 -20.29 -11.00 -1.94
C GLY A 247 -19.76 -10.88 -0.50
N GLN A 248 -18.51 -11.31 -0.25
CA GLN A 248 -17.87 -11.27 1.08
C GLN A 248 -16.59 -10.47 1.08
N LEU A 249 -16.04 -10.17 -0.10
CA LEU A 249 -14.81 -9.38 -0.23
C LEU A 249 -15.09 -7.88 0.01
N PRO A 250 -14.23 -7.17 0.75
CA PRO A 250 -14.47 -5.75 1.07
C PRO A 250 -14.42 -4.83 -0.16
N TYR A 251 -13.78 -5.28 -1.24
CA TYR A 251 -13.73 -4.60 -2.55
C TYR A 251 -14.80 -5.09 -3.53
N GLY A 252 -15.74 -5.92 -3.07
CA GLY A 252 -16.87 -6.45 -3.83
C GLY A 252 -18.07 -5.49 -3.92
N PRO A 253 -19.32 -6.02 -3.90
CA PRO A 253 -20.52 -5.22 -4.07
C PRO A 253 -20.61 -4.03 -3.12
N GLY A 254 -20.88 -2.85 -3.70
CA GLY A 254 -20.99 -1.60 -2.95
C GLY A 254 -19.66 -0.88 -2.69
N ALA A 255 -18.51 -1.49 -3.02
CA ALA A 255 -17.23 -0.80 -2.98
C ALA A 255 -17.08 0.17 -4.16
N ALA A 256 -16.32 1.25 -3.96
CA ALA A 256 -16.11 2.27 -4.97
C ALA A 256 -14.62 2.60 -5.14
N LEU A 257 -14.18 2.84 -6.38
CA LEU A 257 -12.86 3.36 -6.68
C LEU A 257 -12.73 4.79 -6.15
N VAL A 258 -11.63 5.08 -5.48
CA VAL A 258 -11.34 6.39 -4.87
C VAL A 258 -10.19 7.09 -5.59
N HIS A 259 -9.10 6.39 -5.86
CA HIS A 259 -7.90 6.92 -6.49
C HIS A 259 -7.29 5.85 -7.39
N ALA A 260 -6.72 6.24 -8.52
CA ALA A 260 -5.99 5.34 -9.41
C ALA A 260 -4.58 5.87 -9.70
N GLU A 261 -3.63 4.96 -9.86
CA GLU A 261 -2.25 5.25 -10.21
C GLU A 261 -1.75 4.29 -11.30
N GLY A 262 -0.63 4.65 -11.93
CA GLY A 262 0.09 3.75 -12.84
C GLY A 262 0.30 4.28 -14.24
N SER A 263 0.77 3.36 -15.09
CA SER A 263 1.15 3.54 -16.48
C SER A 263 0.33 2.65 -17.42
N SER A 264 0.66 2.66 -18.70
CA SER A 264 0.08 1.72 -19.68
C SER A 264 0.44 0.25 -19.43
N GLN A 265 1.40 -0.03 -18.53
CA GLN A 265 1.78 -1.39 -18.14
C GLN A 265 1.02 -1.90 -16.90
N GLY A 266 0.17 -1.06 -16.30
CA GLY A 266 -0.56 -1.32 -15.09
C GLY A 266 -0.29 -0.27 -14.01
N GLY A 267 -0.76 -0.53 -12.83
CA GLY A 267 -0.70 0.37 -11.68
C GLY A 267 -1.56 -0.17 -10.58
N GLY A 268 -2.46 0.65 -10.05
CA GLY A 268 -3.38 0.20 -9.04
C GLY A 268 -4.50 1.19 -8.80
N TYR A 269 -5.29 0.87 -7.79
CA TYR A 269 -6.31 1.78 -7.32
C TYR A 269 -6.66 1.53 -5.85
N GLU A 270 -6.95 2.60 -5.17
CA GLU A 270 -7.58 2.55 -3.87
C GLU A 270 -9.09 2.44 -4.02
N TRP A 271 -9.68 1.71 -3.11
CA TRP A 271 -11.13 1.57 -3.03
C TRP A 271 -11.64 1.85 -1.61
N SER A 272 -12.83 2.42 -1.52
CA SER A 272 -13.64 2.44 -0.29
C SER A 272 -14.55 1.23 -0.29
N ALA A 273 -14.60 0.52 0.83
CA ALA A 273 -15.50 -0.61 0.99
C ALA A 273 -16.96 -0.19 1.12
N SER A 274 -17.86 -1.11 0.82
CA SER A 274 -19.28 -0.95 1.17
C SER A 274 -19.43 -0.70 2.68
N PRO A 275 -20.40 0.11 3.12
CA PRO A 275 -20.77 0.22 4.52
C PRO A 275 -21.04 -1.12 5.20
N ASP A 276 -21.55 -2.10 4.45
CA ASP A 276 -21.85 -3.45 4.94
C ASP A 276 -20.57 -4.28 5.19
N ALA A 277 -19.43 -3.89 4.64
CA ALA A 277 -18.13 -4.51 4.87
C ALA A 277 -17.46 -4.03 6.18
N ALA A 278 -18.14 -3.19 6.98
CA ALA A 278 -17.57 -2.73 8.26
C ALA A 278 -17.12 -3.93 9.12
N PRO A 279 -15.99 -3.78 9.82
CA PRO A 279 -15.24 -2.56 10.08
C PRO A 279 -14.22 -2.15 9.00
N MET A 280 -13.96 -2.98 7.97
CA MET A 280 -13.05 -2.64 6.88
C MET A 280 -13.64 -1.50 6.05
N ARG A 281 -12.85 -0.47 5.79
CA ARG A 281 -13.35 0.74 5.12
C ARG A 281 -12.69 1.00 3.79
N ARG A 282 -11.51 0.48 3.56
CA ARG A 282 -10.72 0.72 2.36
C ARG A 282 -9.60 -0.27 2.19
N GLY A 283 -9.04 -0.29 1.01
CA GLY A 283 -7.85 -1.04 0.66
C GLY A 283 -7.30 -0.59 -0.67
N HIS A 284 -6.33 -1.33 -1.16
CA HIS A 284 -5.66 -1.07 -2.41
C HIS A 284 -5.59 -2.35 -3.26
N THR A 285 -5.68 -2.19 -4.57
CA THR A 285 -5.54 -3.27 -5.55
C THR A 285 -4.54 -2.85 -6.60
N CYS A 286 -3.44 -3.58 -6.73
CA CYS A 286 -2.46 -3.43 -7.81
C CYS A 286 -2.83 -4.36 -8.97
N ILE A 287 -2.69 -3.87 -10.21
CA ILE A 287 -2.94 -4.61 -11.45
C ILE A 287 -1.76 -4.49 -12.39
N GLU A 288 -1.35 -5.60 -12.98
CA GLU A 288 -0.37 -5.65 -14.06
C GLU A 288 -1.11 -5.95 -15.37
N LEU A 289 -0.77 -5.22 -16.43
CA LEU A 289 -1.39 -5.39 -17.75
C LEU A 289 -0.41 -6.10 -18.70
N ASP A 290 -0.89 -7.08 -19.42
CA ASP A 290 -0.13 -7.71 -20.50
C ASP A 290 -0.16 -6.82 -21.78
N GLN A 291 0.53 -7.26 -22.83
CA GLN A 291 0.61 -6.55 -24.09
C GLN A 291 -0.75 -6.41 -24.81
N ALA A 292 -1.74 -7.20 -24.45
CA ALA A 292 -3.10 -7.14 -24.98
C ALA A 292 -4.01 -6.25 -24.11
N GLY A 293 -3.47 -5.61 -23.07
CA GLY A 293 -4.23 -4.79 -22.11
C GLY A 293 -5.08 -5.63 -21.14
N LYS A 294 -4.84 -6.95 -21.03
CA LYS A 294 -5.50 -7.81 -20.06
C LYS A 294 -4.75 -7.81 -18.74
N ILE A 295 -5.49 -7.96 -17.64
CA ILE A 295 -4.91 -8.08 -16.31
C ILE A 295 -4.20 -9.42 -16.19
N SER A 296 -2.88 -9.42 -16.14
CA SER A 296 -2.04 -10.61 -15.96
C SER A 296 -1.79 -10.95 -14.50
N ARG A 297 -1.85 -9.94 -13.63
CA ARG A 297 -1.79 -10.10 -12.17
C ARG A 297 -2.67 -9.09 -11.48
N LEU A 298 -3.27 -9.51 -10.39
CA LEU A 298 -4.04 -8.69 -9.48
C LEU A 298 -3.61 -9.00 -8.06
N THR A 299 -3.23 -7.97 -7.30
CA THR A 299 -2.84 -8.10 -5.89
C THR A 299 -3.71 -7.16 -5.05
N ALA A 300 -4.51 -7.70 -4.13
CA ALA A 300 -5.35 -6.92 -3.23
C ALA A 300 -4.80 -6.92 -1.81
N ILE A 301 -4.95 -5.81 -1.09
CA ILE A 301 -4.56 -5.64 0.31
C ILE A 301 -5.57 -4.77 1.06
N TYR A 302 -5.83 -5.15 2.29
CA TYR A 302 -6.61 -4.41 3.28
C TYR A 302 -6.22 -4.90 4.69
N ASP A 303 -6.67 -4.24 5.74
CA ASP A 303 -6.37 -4.65 7.11
C ASP A 303 -7.38 -5.71 7.60
N SER A 304 -7.01 -6.98 7.52
CA SER A 304 -7.83 -8.09 8.01
C SER A 304 -7.83 -8.22 9.54
N SER A 305 -6.98 -7.47 10.26
CA SER A 305 -6.97 -7.47 11.74
C SER A 305 -8.29 -6.96 12.33
N LEU A 306 -9.04 -6.20 11.56
CA LEU A 306 -10.36 -5.70 11.90
C LEU A 306 -11.44 -6.79 11.90
N LEU A 307 -11.18 -7.92 11.28
CA LEU A 307 -12.10 -9.07 11.25
C LEU A 307 -11.92 -9.96 12.49
N SER A 308 -13.03 -10.56 12.96
CA SER A 308 -12.92 -11.69 13.89
C SER A 308 -12.18 -12.86 13.25
N ASN A 309 -11.56 -13.73 14.06
CA ASN A 309 -10.87 -14.90 13.52
C ASN A 309 -11.79 -15.82 12.71
N ALA A 310 -13.06 -15.96 13.11
CA ALA A 310 -14.02 -16.77 12.37
C ALA A 310 -14.36 -16.16 10.99
N ALA A 311 -14.56 -14.84 10.93
CA ALA A 311 -14.81 -14.14 9.66
C ALA A 311 -13.58 -14.20 8.74
N TYR A 312 -12.39 -14.01 9.30
CA TYR A 312 -11.13 -14.14 8.56
C TYR A 312 -10.96 -15.56 7.97
N GLN A 313 -11.16 -16.61 8.78
CA GLN A 313 -11.05 -17.99 8.32
C GLN A 313 -12.07 -18.32 7.24
N SER A 314 -13.31 -17.81 7.38
CA SER A 314 -14.34 -17.96 6.36
C SER A 314 -13.90 -17.32 5.03
N LEU A 315 -13.38 -16.09 5.09
CA LEU A 315 -12.91 -15.36 3.91
C LEU A 315 -11.73 -16.07 3.23
N ALA A 316 -10.72 -16.47 4.00
CA ALA A 316 -9.56 -17.21 3.48
C ALA A 316 -9.96 -18.56 2.88
N GLY A 317 -10.95 -19.21 3.46
CA GLY A 317 -11.48 -20.49 2.96
C GLY A 317 -12.18 -20.43 1.61
N LEU A 318 -12.60 -19.24 1.15
CA LEU A 318 -13.28 -19.08 -0.15
C LEU A 318 -12.39 -19.41 -1.35
N ALA A 319 -11.07 -19.29 -1.20
CA ALA A 319 -10.12 -19.67 -2.25
C ALA A 319 -9.96 -21.20 -2.37
N ALA A 320 -10.27 -21.96 -1.33
CA ALA A 320 -10.24 -23.42 -1.37
C ALA A 320 -11.42 -23.95 -2.19
N GLU A 321 -11.14 -24.80 -3.18
CA GLU A 321 -12.20 -25.54 -3.86
C GLU A 321 -12.54 -26.80 -3.06
N ALA A 322 -13.84 -27.08 -2.90
CA ALA A 322 -14.24 -28.37 -2.39
C ALA A 322 -13.74 -29.46 -3.34
N PRO A 323 -13.22 -30.62 -2.83
CA PRO A 323 -12.91 -31.76 -3.67
C PRO A 323 -14.13 -32.11 -4.53
N LEU A 324 -13.93 -32.35 -5.82
CA LEU A 324 -14.97 -32.91 -6.66
C LEU A 324 -15.34 -34.27 -6.07
N SER A 325 -16.55 -34.37 -5.52
CA SER A 325 -17.11 -35.61 -4.98
C SER A 325 -17.44 -36.59 -6.09
#